data_b8a550fc2a211149ff452c48ccff150e
#
_entry.id   b8a550fc2a211149ff452c48ccff150e
#
_cell.length_a   1.000
_cell.length_b   1.000
_cell.length_c   1.000
_cell.angle_alpha   90.00
_cell.angle_beta   90.00
_cell.angle_gamma   90.00
#
_symmetry.space_group_name_H-M   'P 1'
#
loop_
_entity.id
_entity.type
_entity.pdbx_description
1 polymer ?
#
loop_
_entity_poly.entity_id
_entity_poly.type
_entity_poly.pdbx_seq_one_letter_code
_entity_poly.pdbx_strand_id
1 'polypeptide(L)'
;SEWGTVTGVVKDFHFSSLHETIKPLVIFYIPEKYYIHHNLILKLEANNLTETISQIESKWKELFPETPFSYSFLDDQFDRLYAKEQKLSQIFTFFAVIAILIGALGLFGLASYTAFQRSKEIGVRKVLGASVVSITLMLSKNFTKQVIVSLVLSLPVAYFLMDTWLESFAYRIQVGWAILLFSALLVLLVTWLTVAY
;
A
#
# COMPACT_ATOMS: atom_id res chain seq x y z
N SER A 1 -3.93 -50.24 12.38
CA SER A 1 -3.61 -48.97 11.68
C SER A 1 -4.43 -48.92 10.40
N GLU A 2 -5.50 -48.15 10.45
CA GLU A 2 -6.31 -47.91 9.24
C GLU A 2 -5.60 -46.81 8.43
N TRP A 3 -5.11 -47.20 7.26
CA TRP A 3 -4.49 -46.26 6.32
C TRP A 3 -5.60 -45.53 5.56
N GLY A 4 -5.55 -44.20 5.55
CA GLY A 4 -6.50 -43.42 4.73
C GLY A 4 -6.22 -43.61 3.23
N THR A 5 -7.27 -43.56 2.40
CA THR A 5 -7.14 -43.59 0.94
C THR A 5 -7.12 -42.16 0.40
N VAL A 6 -6.14 -41.84 -0.45
CA VAL A 6 -6.10 -40.54 -1.13
C VAL A 6 -7.19 -40.56 -2.22
N THR A 7 -8.20 -39.68 -2.06
CA THR A 7 -9.34 -39.58 -2.99
C THR A 7 -9.15 -38.52 -4.06
N GLY A 8 -8.23 -37.60 -3.87
CA GLY A 8 -7.95 -36.54 -4.84
C GLY A 8 -6.81 -35.65 -4.43
N VAL A 9 -6.32 -34.85 -5.39
CA VAL A 9 -5.32 -33.80 -5.19
C VAL A 9 -5.92 -32.50 -5.69
N VAL A 10 -5.87 -31.46 -4.86
CA VAL A 10 -6.31 -30.10 -5.20
C VAL A 10 -5.11 -29.25 -5.63
N LYS A 11 -5.38 -28.26 -6.48
CA LYS A 11 -4.38 -27.28 -6.86
C LYS A 11 -4.02 -26.44 -5.65
N ASP A 12 -2.76 -26.00 -5.59
CA ASP A 12 -2.27 -25.11 -4.53
C ASP A 12 -3.17 -23.89 -4.36
N PHE A 13 -3.53 -23.59 -3.12
CA PHE A 13 -4.28 -22.42 -2.74
C PHE A 13 -3.68 -21.82 -1.44
N HIS A 14 -3.84 -20.53 -1.26
CA HIS A 14 -3.34 -19.82 -0.08
C HIS A 14 -4.31 -20.03 1.08
N PHE A 15 -3.86 -20.69 2.12
CA PHE A 15 -4.60 -20.90 3.38
C PHE A 15 -3.94 -20.21 4.58
N SER A 16 -2.78 -19.55 4.37
CA SER A 16 -2.06 -18.75 5.35
C SER A 16 -1.62 -17.41 4.72
N SER A 17 -0.95 -16.56 5.51
CA SER A 17 -0.43 -15.26 5.05
C SER A 17 0.51 -15.43 3.84
N LEU A 18 0.52 -14.45 2.92
CA LEU A 18 1.45 -14.38 1.77
C LEU A 18 2.93 -14.23 2.18
N HIS A 19 3.21 -14.03 3.47
CA HIS A 19 4.58 -14.08 4.01
C HIS A 19 5.14 -15.51 4.06
N GLU A 20 4.26 -16.53 4.06
CA GLU A 20 4.66 -17.93 4.12
C GLU A 20 4.53 -18.60 2.76
N THR A 21 5.48 -19.46 2.44
CA THR A 21 5.34 -20.37 1.29
C THR A 21 4.22 -21.37 1.54
N ILE A 22 3.50 -21.77 0.50
CA ILE A 22 2.47 -22.81 0.58
C ILE A 22 3.13 -24.08 1.14
N LYS A 23 2.69 -24.50 2.32
CA LYS A 23 3.13 -25.74 2.97
C LYS A 23 2.24 -26.91 2.51
N PRO A 24 2.75 -28.15 2.55
CA PRO A 24 1.92 -29.31 2.27
C PRO A 24 0.68 -29.31 3.19
N LEU A 25 -0.50 -29.36 2.59
CA LEU A 25 -1.79 -29.42 3.29
C LEU A 25 -2.44 -30.75 3.00
N VAL A 26 -2.87 -31.45 4.04
CA VAL A 26 -3.66 -32.67 3.92
C VAL A 26 -5.05 -32.40 4.49
N ILE A 27 -6.07 -32.57 3.66
CA ILE A 27 -7.47 -32.44 4.07
C ILE A 27 -8.00 -33.84 4.34
N PHE A 28 -8.38 -34.11 5.57
CA PHE A 28 -8.97 -35.40 5.95
C PHE A 28 -10.48 -35.29 6.01
N TYR A 29 -11.16 -36.25 5.41
CA TYR A 29 -12.55 -36.52 5.70
C TYR A 29 -12.63 -37.55 6.83
N ILE A 30 -13.15 -37.15 7.95
CA ILE A 30 -13.36 -38.04 9.10
C ILE A 30 -14.86 -38.24 9.26
N PRO A 31 -15.36 -39.51 9.30
CA PRO A 31 -16.76 -39.77 9.50
C PRO A 31 -17.31 -39.19 10.80
N GLU A 32 -18.56 -38.71 10.78
CA GLU A 32 -19.23 -37.98 11.88
C GLU A 32 -19.10 -38.66 13.26
N LYS A 33 -19.00 -40.00 13.29
CA LYS A 33 -18.85 -40.75 14.54
C LYS A 33 -17.63 -40.39 15.39
N TYR A 34 -16.60 -39.76 14.79
CA TYR A 34 -15.31 -39.46 15.42
C TYR A 34 -15.00 -37.97 15.45
N TYR A 35 -15.88 -37.10 15.01
CA TYR A 35 -15.59 -35.68 14.84
C TYR A 35 -16.55 -34.77 15.60
N ILE A 36 -15.99 -33.86 16.37
CA ILE A 36 -16.71 -32.74 16.95
C ILE A 36 -16.58 -31.59 15.96
N HIS A 37 -17.66 -31.20 15.30
CA HIS A 37 -17.66 -30.05 14.43
C HIS A 37 -17.53 -28.77 15.27
N HIS A 38 -16.45 -28.00 15.03
CA HIS A 38 -16.21 -26.77 15.78
C HIS A 38 -16.80 -25.55 15.10
N ASN A 39 -17.03 -25.58 13.79
CA ASN A 39 -17.49 -24.44 13.03
C ASN A 39 -18.53 -24.84 11.98
N LEU A 40 -19.56 -24.01 11.83
CA LEU A 40 -20.54 -24.08 10.76
C LEU A 40 -20.25 -22.91 9.79
N ILE A 41 -19.99 -23.22 8.52
CA ILE A 41 -19.75 -22.22 7.48
C ILE A 41 -21.05 -22.04 6.68
N LEU A 42 -21.56 -20.81 6.64
CA LEU A 42 -22.76 -20.44 5.92
C LEU A 42 -22.42 -19.40 4.85
N LYS A 43 -22.91 -19.62 3.63
CA LYS A 43 -22.89 -18.62 2.58
C LYS A 43 -24.21 -17.87 2.60
N LEU A 44 -24.15 -16.57 2.89
CA LEU A 44 -25.32 -15.70 2.99
C LEU A 44 -25.39 -14.79 1.76
N GLU A 45 -26.61 -14.43 1.36
CA GLU A 45 -26.82 -13.35 0.38
C GLU A 45 -26.69 -12.00 1.07
N ALA A 46 -26.12 -11.02 0.37
CA ALA A 46 -25.79 -9.70 0.94
C ALA A 46 -27.03 -8.85 1.30
N ASN A 47 -28.24 -9.24 0.88
CA ASN A 47 -29.46 -8.53 1.16
C ASN A 47 -29.95 -8.83 2.59
N ASN A 48 -30.04 -7.82 3.45
CA ASN A 48 -30.53 -7.91 4.85
C ASN A 48 -29.69 -8.81 5.79
N LEU A 49 -28.36 -8.65 5.76
CA LEU A 49 -27.42 -9.42 6.57
C LEU A 49 -27.76 -9.41 8.06
N THR A 50 -28.15 -8.26 8.62
CA THR A 50 -28.49 -8.10 10.05
C THR A 50 -29.71 -8.93 10.43
N GLU A 51 -30.74 -8.93 9.61
CA GLU A 51 -31.95 -9.72 9.84
C GLU A 51 -31.66 -11.22 9.74
N THR A 52 -30.89 -11.62 8.73
CA THR A 52 -30.49 -13.02 8.53
C THR A 52 -29.70 -13.54 9.72
N ILE A 53 -28.74 -12.76 10.24
CA ILE A 53 -27.95 -13.13 11.43
C ILE A 53 -28.85 -13.27 12.65
N SER A 54 -29.80 -12.37 12.85
CA SER A 54 -30.76 -12.44 13.97
C SER A 54 -31.64 -13.70 13.90
N GLN A 55 -32.07 -14.09 12.70
CA GLN A 55 -32.82 -15.33 12.48
C GLN A 55 -31.96 -16.57 12.77
N ILE A 56 -30.69 -16.56 12.34
CA ILE A 56 -29.73 -17.65 12.62
C ILE A 56 -29.48 -17.74 14.12
N GLU A 57 -29.28 -16.62 14.81
CA GLU A 57 -29.09 -16.56 16.28
C GLU A 57 -30.29 -17.14 17.02
N SER A 58 -31.51 -16.78 16.59
CA SER A 58 -32.73 -17.30 17.18
C SER A 58 -32.82 -18.83 17.04
N LYS A 59 -32.53 -19.32 15.83
CA LYS A 59 -32.53 -20.77 15.56
C LYS A 59 -31.39 -21.51 16.29
N TRP A 60 -30.25 -20.86 16.43
CA TRP A 60 -29.12 -21.43 17.21
C TRP A 60 -29.49 -21.62 18.68
N LYS A 61 -30.10 -20.61 19.31
CA LYS A 61 -30.56 -20.68 20.72
C LYS A 61 -31.65 -21.72 20.94
N GLU A 62 -32.49 -21.94 19.92
CA GLU A 62 -33.52 -22.99 19.96
C GLU A 62 -32.89 -24.40 19.93
N LEU A 63 -31.90 -24.61 19.08
CA LEU A 63 -31.26 -25.90 18.85
C LEU A 63 -30.16 -26.22 19.87
N PHE A 64 -29.44 -25.21 20.31
CA PHE A 64 -28.26 -25.33 21.18
C PHE A 64 -28.31 -24.33 22.34
N PRO A 65 -29.26 -24.46 23.29
CA PRO A 65 -29.48 -23.48 24.35
C PRO A 65 -28.28 -23.26 25.28
N GLU A 66 -27.42 -24.28 25.43
CA GLU A 66 -26.24 -24.21 26.29
C GLU A 66 -24.97 -23.71 25.58
N THR A 67 -25.02 -23.54 24.25
CA THR A 67 -23.86 -23.13 23.45
C THR A 67 -24.00 -21.66 23.05
N PRO A 68 -23.06 -20.78 23.44
CA PRO A 68 -23.14 -19.38 23.05
C PRO A 68 -23.04 -19.23 21.52
N PHE A 69 -23.92 -18.37 20.96
CA PHE A 69 -23.84 -18.01 19.56
C PHE A 69 -22.69 -17.04 19.35
N SER A 70 -21.74 -17.40 18.52
CA SER A 70 -20.66 -16.52 18.06
C SER A 70 -20.49 -16.70 16.56
N TYR A 71 -20.27 -15.62 15.86
CA TYR A 71 -20.01 -15.65 14.44
C TYR A 71 -18.86 -14.72 14.07
N SER A 72 -18.23 -14.97 12.95
CA SER A 72 -17.26 -14.09 12.34
C SER A 72 -17.39 -14.17 10.83
N PHE A 73 -17.14 -13.05 10.15
CA PHE A 73 -17.07 -13.06 8.70
C PHE A 73 -15.70 -13.54 8.25
N LEU A 74 -15.68 -14.30 7.17
CA LEU A 74 -14.44 -14.81 6.60
C LEU A 74 -13.53 -13.66 6.13
N ASP A 75 -14.15 -12.62 5.54
CA ASP A 75 -13.43 -11.41 5.09
C ASP A 75 -12.73 -10.69 6.24
N ASP A 76 -13.39 -10.57 7.42
CA ASP A 76 -12.77 -9.98 8.60
C ASP A 76 -11.54 -10.77 9.10
N GLN A 77 -11.53 -12.07 8.92
CA GLN A 77 -10.38 -12.90 9.27
C GLN A 77 -9.20 -12.64 8.32
N PHE A 78 -9.47 -12.51 7.03
CA PHE A 78 -8.45 -12.11 6.06
C PHE A 78 -7.94 -10.70 6.33
N ASP A 79 -8.82 -9.73 6.61
CA ASP A 79 -8.43 -8.36 6.95
C ASP A 79 -7.53 -8.29 8.18
N ARG A 80 -7.77 -9.12 9.20
CA ARG A 80 -6.91 -9.22 10.38
C ARG A 80 -5.50 -9.74 10.05
N LEU A 81 -5.36 -10.63 9.07
CA LEU A 81 -4.06 -11.14 8.64
C LEU A 81 -3.19 -10.02 8.05
N TYR A 82 -3.81 -9.05 7.37
CA TYR A 82 -3.11 -7.94 6.71
C TYR A 82 -3.26 -6.59 7.43
N ALA A 83 -3.89 -6.57 8.61
CA ALA A 83 -4.12 -5.33 9.37
C ALA A 83 -2.81 -4.62 9.75
N LYS A 84 -1.73 -5.37 9.98
CA LYS A 84 -0.40 -4.80 10.29
C LYS A 84 0.18 -4.09 9.06
N GLU A 85 0.11 -4.72 7.90
CA GLU A 85 0.60 -4.19 6.63
C GLU A 85 -0.19 -2.96 6.20
N GLN A 86 -1.50 -2.97 6.37
CA GLN A 86 -2.36 -1.81 6.10
C GLN A 86 -2.01 -0.62 7.01
N LYS A 87 -1.85 -0.85 8.31
CA LYS A 87 -1.40 0.19 9.25
C LYS A 87 -0.03 0.74 8.88
N LEU A 88 0.91 -0.14 8.53
CA LEU A 88 2.25 0.26 8.11
C LEU A 88 2.20 1.11 6.84
N SER A 89 1.39 0.72 5.85
CA SER A 89 1.16 1.50 4.63
C SER A 89 0.59 2.89 4.91
N GLN A 90 -0.38 3.00 5.83
CA GLN A 90 -0.95 4.29 6.24
C GLN A 90 0.10 5.18 6.90
N ILE A 91 0.92 4.63 7.79
CA ILE A 91 2.02 5.34 8.46
C ILE A 91 3.03 5.84 7.42
N PHE A 92 3.47 5.00 6.49
CA PHE A 92 4.39 5.41 5.44
C PHE A 92 3.80 6.49 4.54
N THR A 93 2.53 6.38 4.17
CA THR A 93 1.84 7.41 3.37
C THR A 93 1.82 8.75 4.11
N PHE A 94 1.49 8.75 5.39
CA PHE A 94 1.47 9.95 6.21
C PHE A 94 2.85 10.63 6.27
N PHE A 95 3.90 9.86 6.57
CA PHE A 95 5.26 10.40 6.60
C PHE A 95 5.77 10.83 5.22
N ALA A 96 5.38 10.15 4.15
CA ALA A 96 5.71 10.56 2.79
C ALA A 96 5.10 11.93 2.45
N VAL A 97 3.84 12.15 2.81
CA VAL A 97 3.18 13.46 2.61
C VAL A 97 3.92 14.56 3.39
N ILE A 98 4.27 14.32 4.66
CA ILE A 98 5.03 15.28 5.46
C ILE A 98 6.40 15.55 4.83
N ALA A 99 7.12 14.53 4.39
CA ALA A 99 8.41 14.67 3.75
C ALA A 99 8.34 15.51 2.46
N ILE A 100 7.29 15.29 1.64
CA ILE A 100 7.04 16.11 0.45
C ILE A 100 6.78 17.56 0.82
N LEU A 101 5.95 17.82 1.84
CA LEU A 101 5.67 19.19 2.28
C LEU A 101 6.93 19.92 2.80
N ILE A 102 7.74 19.24 3.63
CA ILE A 102 8.99 19.81 4.13
C ILE A 102 9.96 20.09 2.96
N GLY A 103 10.09 19.15 2.03
CA GLY A 103 10.90 19.31 0.84
C GLY A 103 10.45 20.48 -0.04
N ALA A 104 9.13 20.62 -0.25
CA ALA A 104 8.55 21.73 -1.02
C ALA A 104 8.80 23.08 -0.33
N LEU A 105 8.62 23.17 1.00
CA LEU A 105 8.92 24.38 1.78
C LEU A 105 10.41 24.75 1.71
N GLY A 106 11.29 23.75 1.83
CA GLY A 106 12.74 23.98 1.69
C GLY A 106 13.11 24.48 0.29
N LEU A 107 12.53 23.88 -0.75
CA LEU A 107 12.76 24.31 -2.13
C LEU A 107 12.21 25.71 -2.39
N PHE A 108 11.01 26.02 -1.87
CA PHE A 108 10.41 27.35 -1.95
C PHE A 108 11.31 28.41 -1.30
N GLY A 109 11.84 28.12 -0.09
CA GLY A 109 12.77 29.03 0.58
C GLY A 109 14.05 29.31 -0.23
N LEU A 110 14.64 28.25 -0.81
CA LEU A 110 15.82 28.37 -1.67
C LEU A 110 15.51 29.11 -2.96
N ALA A 111 14.36 28.87 -3.58
CA ALA A 111 13.93 29.54 -4.80
C ALA A 111 13.73 31.06 -4.54
N SER A 112 13.01 31.41 -3.47
CA SER A 112 12.78 32.78 -3.05
C SER A 112 14.09 33.51 -2.75
N TYR A 113 14.99 32.86 -2.02
CA TYR A 113 16.31 33.45 -1.72
C TYR A 113 17.16 33.66 -2.98
N THR A 114 17.14 32.69 -3.91
CA THR A 114 17.86 32.82 -5.19
C THR A 114 17.29 33.94 -6.06
N ALA A 115 15.95 34.05 -6.09
CA ALA A 115 15.29 35.16 -6.80
C ALA A 115 15.66 36.50 -6.21
N PHE A 116 15.71 36.63 -4.86
CA PHE A 116 16.14 37.83 -4.17
C PHE A 116 17.58 38.19 -4.50
N GLN A 117 18.52 37.24 -4.43
CA GLN A 117 19.92 37.49 -4.78
C GLN A 117 20.10 37.98 -6.24
N ARG A 118 19.27 37.50 -7.16
CA ARG A 118 19.32 37.83 -8.58
C ARG A 118 18.37 38.98 -8.96
N SER A 119 17.79 39.69 -7.98
CA SER A 119 16.77 40.72 -8.22
C SER A 119 17.22 41.81 -9.22
N LYS A 120 18.49 42.23 -9.15
CA LYS A 120 19.08 43.22 -10.09
C LYS A 120 19.13 42.65 -11.51
N GLU A 121 19.58 41.42 -11.70
CA GLU A 121 19.64 40.73 -13.01
C GLU A 121 18.23 40.55 -13.60
N ILE A 122 17.28 40.12 -12.78
CA ILE A 122 15.89 39.97 -13.13
C ILE A 122 15.27 41.32 -13.53
N GLY A 123 15.55 42.38 -12.77
CA GLY A 123 15.07 43.73 -13.05
C GLY A 123 15.58 44.26 -14.39
N VAL A 124 16.86 44.13 -14.68
CA VAL A 124 17.44 44.54 -15.99
C VAL A 124 16.80 43.77 -17.14
N ARG A 125 16.63 42.44 -17.01
CA ARG A 125 15.99 41.63 -18.06
C ARG A 125 14.52 42.00 -18.26
N LYS A 126 13.82 42.34 -17.20
CA LYS A 126 12.41 42.74 -17.27
C LYS A 126 12.27 44.09 -18.00
N VAL A 127 13.17 45.03 -17.76
CA VAL A 127 13.21 46.31 -18.48
C VAL A 127 13.54 46.11 -19.96
N LEU A 128 14.38 45.12 -20.30
CA LEU A 128 14.70 44.73 -21.68
C LEU A 128 13.60 43.88 -22.35
N GLY A 129 12.43 43.70 -21.69
CA GLY A 129 11.25 43.04 -22.31
C GLY A 129 11.18 41.52 -22.04
N ALA A 130 11.96 40.96 -21.14
CA ALA A 130 11.82 39.52 -20.80
C ALA A 130 10.47 39.27 -20.14
N SER A 131 9.79 38.21 -20.60
CA SER A 131 8.52 37.75 -20.02
C SER A 131 8.75 37.10 -18.65
N VAL A 132 7.73 37.15 -17.78
CA VAL A 132 7.76 36.46 -16.47
C VAL A 132 8.05 34.97 -16.65
N VAL A 133 7.43 34.32 -17.63
CA VAL A 133 7.65 32.92 -17.95
C VAL A 133 9.12 32.60 -18.27
N SER A 134 9.80 33.48 -19.05
CA SER A 134 11.23 33.31 -19.36
C SER A 134 12.11 33.36 -18.11
N ILE A 135 11.79 34.25 -17.18
CA ILE A 135 12.51 34.40 -15.91
C ILE A 135 12.28 33.17 -15.02
N THR A 136 11.02 32.73 -14.89
CA THR A 136 10.67 31.54 -14.12
C THR A 136 11.36 30.30 -14.69
N LEU A 137 11.35 30.09 -16.00
CA LEU A 137 12.04 28.97 -16.65
C LEU A 137 13.56 28.99 -16.40
N MET A 138 14.17 30.17 -16.42
CA MET A 138 15.60 30.32 -16.10
C MET A 138 15.93 29.90 -14.66
N LEU A 139 15.11 30.30 -13.68
CA LEU A 139 15.26 29.89 -12.30
C LEU A 139 15.00 28.40 -12.14
N SER A 140 13.90 27.89 -12.71
CA SER A 140 13.51 26.48 -12.64
C SER A 140 14.58 25.54 -13.22
N LYS A 141 15.30 25.95 -14.28
CA LYS A 141 16.36 25.14 -14.89
C LYS A 141 17.45 24.74 -13.89
N ASN A 142 17.85 25.63 -13.00
CA ASN A 142 18.86 25.36 -12.00
C ASN A 142 18.36 24.36 -10.95
N PHE A 143 17.12 24.51 -10.46
CA PHE A 143 16.51 23.60 -9.50
C PHE A 143 16.24 22.24 -10.13
N THR A 144 15.77 22.19 -11.39
CA THR A 144 15.56 20.94 -12.14
C THR A 144 16.85 20.12 -12.21
N LYS A 145 18.01 20.77 -12.49
CA LYS A 145 19.29 20.10 -12.52
C LYS A 145 19.65 19.46 -11.16
N GLN A 146 19.44 20.19 -10.06
CA GLN A 146 19.69 19.66 -8.70
C GLN A 146 18.78 18.48 -8.38
N VAL A 147 17.50 18.58 -8.72
CA VAL A 147 16.52 17.51 -8.50
C VAL A 147 16.84 16.27 -9.35
N ILE A 148 17.28 16.44 -10.60
CA ILE A 148 17.72 15.29 -11.43
C ILE A 148 18.92 14.58 -10.79
N VAL A 149 19.92 15.34 -10.30
CA VAL A 149 21.05 14.73 -9.59
C VAL A 149 20.60 13.97 -8.35
N SER A 150 19.69 14.56 -7.56
CA SER A 150 19.11 13.89 -6.39
C SER A 150 18.33 12.63 -6.76
N LEU A 151 17.57 12.64 -7.86
CA LEU A 151 16.84 11.46 -8.35
C LEU A 151 17.80 10.34 -8.79
N VAL A 152 18.87 10.68 -9.48
CA VAL A 152 19.90 9.70 -9.92
C VAL A 152 20.54 9.00 -8.71
N LEU A 153 20.69 9.69 -7.58
CA LEU A 153 21.24 9.11 -6.35
C LEU A 153 20.18 8.38 -5.53
N SER A 154 18.96 8.92 -5.43
CA SER A 154 17.92 8.37 -4.56
C SER A 154 17.20 7.14 -5.14
N LEU A 155 16.98 7.09 -6.46
CA LEU A 155 16.28 5.97 -7.09
C LEU A 155 16.97 4.60 -6.90
N PRO A 156 18.30 4.47 -7.08
CA PRO A 156 18.98 3.21 -6.81
C PRO A 156 18.88 2.78 -5.34
N VAL A 157 19.02 3.75 -4.41
CA VAL A 157 18.90 3.48 -2.97
C VAL A 157 17.47 3.03 -2.61
N ALA A 158 16.47 3.74 -3.14
CA ALA A 158 15.07 3.39 -2.92
C ALA A 158 14.74 2.00 -3.51
N TYR A 159 15.24 1.69 -4.71
CA TYR A 159 15.07 0.37 -5.31
C TYR A 159 15.66 -0.73 -4.42
N PHE A 160 16.92 -0.57 -3.97
CA PHE A 160 17.60 -1.55 -3.12
C PHE A 160 16.86 -1.77 -1.80
N LEU A 161 16.44 -0.69 -1.12
CA LEU A 161 15.68 -0.79 0.14
C LEU A 161 14.33 -1.48 -0.07
N MET A 162 13.63 -1.14 -1.15
CA MET A 162 12.34 -1.75 -1.47
C MET A 162 12.49 -3.23 -1.81
N ASP A 163 13.49 -3.60 -2.60
CA ASP A 163 13.76 -5.00 -2.97
C ASP A 163 14.10 -5.84 -1.72
N THR A 164 14.98 -5.33 -0.84
CA THR A 164 15.31 -5.97 0.44
C THR A 164 14.08 -6.14 1.34
N TRP A 165 13.20 -5.14 1.39
CA TRP A 165 11.95 -5.25 2.16
C TRP A 165 11.00 -6.29 1.57
N LEU A 166 10.87 -6.33 0.24
CA LEU A 166 10.05 -7.31 -0.46
C LEU A 166 10.58 -8.75 -0.34
N GLU A 167 11.86 -8.94 -0.04
CA GLU A 167 12.42 -10.28 0.22
C GLU A 167 11.81 -10.96 1.44
N SER A 168 11.22 -10.21 2.38
CA SER A 168 10.51 -10.76 3.52
C SER A 168 9.17 -11.43 3.15
N PHE A 169 8.69 -11.25 1.90
CA PHE A 169 7.45 -11.85 1.40
C PHE A 169 7.75 -13.05 0.51
N ALA A 170 7.13 -14.19 0.80
CA ALA A 170 7.28 -15.40 -0.04
C ALA A 170 6.70 -15.21 -1.45
N TYR A 171 5.63 -14.40 -1.57
CA TYR A 171 4.98 -14.05 -2.84
C TYR A 171 5.09 -12.55 -3.08
N ARG A 172 6.26 -12.12 -3.57
CA ARG A 172 6.58 -10.72 -3.79
C ARG A 172 6.22 -10.24 -5.19
N ILE A 173 5.77 -8.99 -5.27
CA ILE A 173 5.61 -8.27 -6.52
C ILE A 173 6.99 -7.69 -6.89
N GLN A 174 7.38 -7.78 -8.16
CA GLN A 174 8.59 -7.11 -8.63
C GLN A 174 8.36 -5.59 -8.72
N VAL A 175 9.29 -4.81 -8.21
CA VAL A 175 9.28 -3.35 -8.35
C VAL A 175 9.50 -2.99 -9.82
N GLY A 176 8.42 -2.68 -10.52
CA GLY A 176 8.47 -2.33 -11.93
C GLY A 176 9.07 -0.94 -12.15
N TRP A 177 9.78 -0.76 -13.26
CA TRP A 177 10.34 0.54 -13.70
C TRP A 177 9.27 1.64 -13.79
N ALA A 178 8.01 1.27 -14.05
CA ALA A 178 6.90 2.21 -14.14
C ALA A 178 6.67 2.96 -12.81
N ILE A 179 6.80 2.30 -11.66
CA ILE A 179 6.64 2.92 -10.33
C ILE A 179 7.74 3.94 -10.10
N LEU A 180 8.99 3.59 -10.44
CA LEU A 180 10.14 4.48 -10.30
C LEU A 180 10.02 5.71 -11.21
N LEU A 181 9.61 5.53 -12.45
CA LEU A 181 9.37 6.63 -13.39
C LEU A 181 8.24 7.53 -12.92
N PHE A 182 7.12 6.96 -12.45
CA PHE A 182 6.00 7.73 -11.96
C PHE A 182 6.39 8.57 -10.74
N SER A 183 7.13 8.00 -9.78
CA SER A 183 7.62 8.72 -8.60
C SER A 183 8.59 9.85 -9.00
N ALA A 184 9.49 9.62 -9.95
CA ALA A 184 10.38 10.65 -10.47
C ALA A 184 9.63 11.81 -11.13
N LEU A 185 8.62 11.51 -11.96
CA LEU A 185 7.77 12.52 -12.60
C LEU A 185 6.99 13.33 -11.57
N LEU A 186 6.46 12.69 -10.52
CA LEU A 186 5.74 13.35 -9.44
C LEU A 186 6.65 14.34 -8.70
N VAL A 187 7.88 13.95 -8.36
CA VAL A 187 8.88 14.84 -7.72
C VAL A 187 9.21 16.05 -8.61
N LEU A 188 9.41 15.82 -9.92
CA LEU A 188 9.66 16.91 -10.86
C LEU A 188 8.47 17.86 -10.97
N LEU A 189 7.25 17.33 -10.99
CA LEU A 189 6.03 18.12 -11.03
C LEU A 189 5.89 19.01 -9.78
N VAL A 190 6.07 18.42 -8.59
CA VAL A 190 6.06 19.18 -7.32
C VAL A 190 7.12 20.27 -7.32
N THR A 191 8.35 19.96 -7.79
CA THR A 191 9.44 20.93 -7.91
C THR A 191 9.04 22.10 -8.80
N TRP A 192 8.48 21.82 -9.97
CA TRP A 192 8.08 22.86 -10.91
C TRP A 192 6.95 23.73 -10.38
N LEU A 193 5.95 23.12 -9.75
CA LEU A 193 4.87 23.86 -9.10
C LEU A 193 5.39 24.77 -7.98
N THR A 194 6.32 24.28 -7.16
CA THR A 194 6.89 25.02 -6.05
C THR A 194 7.75 26.21 -6.50
N VAL A 195 8.51 26.06 -7.60
CA VAL A 195 9.39 27.12 -8.11
C VAL A 195 8.62 28.12 -8.99
N ALA A 196 7.50 27.71 -9.61
CA ALA A 196 6.69 28.58 -10.46
C ALA A 196 5.80 29.55 -9.69
N TYR A 197 5.49 29.23 -8.44
CA TYR A 197 4.70 30.08 -7.54
C TYR A 197 5.57 31.15 -6.88
#